data_c2fd6b5be3aa5e44b576473e7bddcb31
#
_entry.id   c2fd6b5be3aa5e44b576473e7bddcb31
#
_cell.length_a   1.000
_cell.length_b   1.000
_cell.length_c   1.000
_cell.angle_alpha   90.00
_cell.angle_beta   90.00
_cell.angle_gamma   90.00
#
_symmetry.space_group_name_H-M   'P 1'
#
loop_
_entity.id
_entity.type
_entity.pdbx_description
1 polymer ?
#
loop_
_entity_poly.entity_id
_entity_poly.type
_entity_poly.pdbx_seq_one_letter_code
_entity_poly.pdbx_strand_id
1 'polypeptide(L)'
;MEAKAHLRYARISPRKVQIVCDLIRGKSVAQANAILMGTPNAASELLLKLLKSAAANAENNHQMDPEKLYVSQVFACPGPIIKRMMPRAQGRAYRINKRTSHITIAVAER
;
A
#
# COMPACT_ATOMS: atom_id res chain seq x y z
N MET A 1 1.31 -20.02 7.16
CA MET A 1 0.96 -19.73 5.76
C MET A 1 0.54 -18.28 5.63
N GLU A 2 0.99 -17.62 4.59
CA GLU A 2 0.66 -16.21 4.35
C GLU A 2 0.04 -16.04 2.98
N ALA A 3 -0.95 -15.16 2.89
CA ALA A 3 -1.51 -14.73 1.62
C ALA A 3 -1.02 -13.32 1.34
N LYS A 4 -0.58 -13.08 0.11
CA LYS A 4 0.01 -11.80 -0.28
C LYS A 4 -0.82 -11.13 -1.36
N ALA A 5 -0.80 -9.81 -1.36
CA ALA A 5 -1.32 -8.99 -2.44
C ALA A 5 -0.32 -7.89 -2.75
N HIS A 6 -0.17 -7.60 -4.04
CA HIS A 6 0.78 -6.60 -4.52
C HIS A 6 0.06 -5.54 -5.34
N LEU A 7 0.42 -4.30 -5.11
CA LEU A 7 0.02 -3.19 -5.97
C LEU A 7 1.28 -2.60 -6.56
N ARG A 8 1.45 -2.72 -7.87
CA ARG A 8 2.63 -2.24 -8.57
C ARG A 8 2.36 -0.94 -9.28
N TYR A 9 3.38 -0.10 -9.39
CA TYR A 9 3.34 1.17 -10.11
C TYR A 9 2.27 2.13 -9.59
N ALA A 10 2.03 2.12 -8.28
CA ALA A 10 1.14 3.09 -7.66
C ALA A 10 1.75 4.49 -7.75
N ARG A 11 0.95 5.46 -8.22
CA ARG A 11 1.41 6.84 -8.44
C ARG A 11 1.42 7.64 -7.14
N ILE A 12 2.22 7.17 -6.18
CA ILE A 12 2.38 7.83 -4.88
C ILE A 12 3.81 7.55 -4.37
N SER A 13 4.39 8.47 -3.62
CA SER A 13 5.75 8.27 -3.15
C SER A 13 5.80 7.17 -2.08
N PRO A 14 6.84 6.32 -2.07
CA PRO A 14 6.97 5.25 -1.08
C PRO A 14 6.97 5.76 0.36
N ARG A 15 7.57 6.92 0.59
CA ARG A 15 7.64 7.52 1.92
C ARG A 15 6.26 7.78 2.51
N LYS A 16 5.34 8.34 1.69
CA LYS A 16 3.97 8.62 2.12
C LYS A 16 3.19 7.35 2.42
N VAL A 17 3.39 6.31 1.61
CA VAL A 17 2.75 5.01 1.81
C VAL A 17 3.30 4.35 3.08
N GLN A 18 4.61 4.42 3.29
CA GLN A 18 5.26 3.77 4.42
C GLN A 18 4.74 4.29 5.77
N ILE A 19 4.45 5.59 5.86
CA ILE A 19 3.89 6.20 7.06
C ILE A 19 2.57 5.52 7.42
N VAL A 20 1.70 5.29 6.44
CA VAL A 20 0.40 4.63 6.67
C VAL A 20 0.60 3.14 6.93
N CYS A 21 1.55 2.49 6.26
CA CYS A 21 1.87 1.08 6.50
C CYS A 21 2.22 0.82 7.96
N ASP A 22 2.96 1.73 8.58
CA ASP A 22 3.37 1.58 9.97
C ASP A 22 2.18 1.57 10.94
N LEU A 23 1.06 2.19 10.55
CA LEU A 23 -0.14 2.23 11.38
C LEU A 23 -0.87 0.89 11.44
N ILE A 24 -0.77 0.08 10.39
CA ILE A 24 -1.54 -1.17 10.29
C ILE A 24 -0.70 -2.42 10.51
N ARG A 25 0.61 -2.29 10.61
CA ARG A 25 1.49 -3.45 10.78
C ARG A 25 1.19 -4.16 12.10
N GLY A 26 0.99 -5.48 12.02
CA GLY A 26 0.72 -6.30 13.19
C GLY A 26 -0.71 -6.24 13.72
N LYS A 27 -1.57 -5.46 13.09
CA LYS A 27 -2.97 -5.33 13.49
C LYS A 27 -3.82 -6.42 12.82
N SER A 28 -4.94 -6.79 13.46
CA SER A 28 -5.89 -7.68 12.80
C SER A 28 -6.46 -6.99 11.55
N VAL A 29 -6.95 -7.79 10.60
CA VAL A 29 -7.52 -7.24 9.37
C VAL A 29 -8.68 -6.28 9.68
N ALA A 30 -9.53 -6.62 10.66
CA ALA A 30 -10.64 -5.76 11.04
C ALA A 30 -10.16 -4.41 11.60
N GLN A 31 -9.13 -4.43 12.47
CA GLN A 31 -8.54 -3.21 13.02
C GLN A 31 -7.84 -2.38 11.94
N ALA A 32 -7.09 -3.04 11.06
CA ALA A 32 -6.41 -2.36 9.97
C ALA A 32 -7.41 -1.68 9.04
N ASN A 33 -8.51 -2.36 8.72
CA ASN A 33 -9.58 -1.81 7.90
C ASN A 33 -10.17 -0.55 8.53
N ALA A 34 -10.46 -0.59 9.83
CA ALA A 34 -11.00 0.57 10.56
C ALA A 34 -10.01 1.73 10.58
N ILE A 35 -8.73 1.47 10.80
CA ILE A 35 -7.68 2.49 10.81
C ILE A 35 -7.58 3.17 9.44
N LEU A 36 -7.58 2.39 8.37
CA LEU A 36 -7.47 2.92 7.01
C LEU A 36 -8.69 3.74 6.63
N MET A 37 -9.88 3.32 7.03
CA MET A 37 -11.10 4.09 6.77
C MET A 37 -11.12 5.41 7.51
N GLY A 38 -10.51 5.47 8.69
CA GLY A 38 -10.46 6.68 9.51
C GLY A 38 -9.30 7.63 9.17
N THR A 39 -8.39 7.22 8.30
CA THR A 39 -7.21 8.03 7.94
C THR A 39 -7.46 8.77 6.64
N PRO A 40 -7.56 10.10 6.65
CA PRO A 40 -7.84 10.89 5.44
C PRO A 40 -6.57 11.11 4.61
N ASN A 41 -6.14 10.09 3.90
CA ASN A 41 -4.89 10.09 3.15
C ASN A 41 -5.08 9.29 1.86
N ALA A 42 -4.48 9.76 0.76
CA ALA A 42 -4.56 9.07 -0.53
C ALA A 42 -3.99 7.65 -0.44
N ALA A 43 -2.93 7.45 0.34
CA ALA A 43 -2.33 6.13 0.53
C ALA A 43 -3.29 5.16 1.22
N SER A 44 -4.16 5.65 2.09
CA SER A 44 -5.12 4.82 2.83
C SER A 44 -6.11 4.13 1.90
N GLU A 45 -6.59 4.82 0.86
CA GLU A 45 -7.50 4.21 -0.10
C GLU A 45 -6.85 3.07 -0.87
N LEU A 46 -5.60 3.25 -1.28
CA LEU A 46 -4.83 2.22 -1.99
C LEU A 46 -4.59 1.02 -1.09
N LEU A 47 -4.19 1.26 0.15
CA LEU A 47 -3.93 0.20 1.11
C LEU A 47 -5.21 -0.53 1.49
N LEU A 48 -6.33 0.17 1.58
CA LEU A 48 -7.63 -0.44 1.90
C LEU A 48 -8.03 -1.45 0.83
N LYS A 49 -7.90 -1.07 -0.44
CA LYS A 49 -8.18 -1.97 -1.56
C LYS A 49 -7.24 -3.16 -1.57
N LEU A 50 -5.95 -2.91 -1.31
CA LEU A 50 -4.95 -3.96 -1.30
C LEU A 50 -5.18 -4.92 -0.13
N LEU A 51 -5.56 -4.41 1.03
CA LEU A 51 -5.89 -5.23 2.20
C LEU A 51 -7.08 -6.14 1.92
N LYS A 52 -8.12 -5.63 1.27
CA LYS A 52 -9.28 -6.43 0.86
C LYS A 52 -8.87 -7.53 -0.10
N SER A 53 -7.98 -7.23 -1.03
CA SER A 53 -7.44 -8.21 -1.98
C SER A 53 -6.66 -9.31 -1.26
N ALA A 54 -5.81 -8.96 -0.31
CA ALA A 54 -5.03 -9.92 0.46
C ALA A 54 -5.93 -10.81 1.31
N ALA A 55 -6.95 -10.24 1.95
CA ALA A 55 -7.91 -11.00 2.75
C ALA A 55 -8.72 -11.95 1.88
N ALA A 56 -9.15 -11.51 0.69
CA ALA A 56 -9.85 -12.36 -0.26
C ALA A 56 -8.97 -13.51 -0.75
N ASN A 57 -7.69 -13.25 -1.01
CA ASN A 57 -6.73 -14.29 -1.38
C ASN A 57 -6.56 -15.33 -0.27
N ALA A 58 -6.49 -14.89 0.97
CA ALA A 58 -6.37 -15.77 2.12
C ALA A 58 -7.59 -16.68 2.25
N GLU A 59 -8.78 -16.11 2.12
CA GLU A 59 -10.03 -16.85 2.28
C GLU A 59 -10.27 -17.81 1.11
N ASN A 60 -10.13 -17.32 -0.11
CA ASN A 60 -10.52 -18.07 -1.31
C ASN A 60 -9.46 -19.06 -1.79
N ASN A 61 -8.17 -18.68 -1.68
CA ASN A 61 -7.09 -19.50 -2.23
C ASN A 61 -6.42 -20.39 -1.20
N HIS A 62 -6.43 -19.96 0.07
CA HIS A 62 -5.75 -20.67 1.15
C HIS A 62 -6.70 -21.15 2.25
N GLN A 63 -8.00 -20.86 2.11
CA GLN A 63 -9.04 -21.29 3.04
C GLN A 63 -8.76 -20.92 4.49
N MET A 64 -8.19 -19.74 4.69
CA MET A 64 -7.93 -19.21 6.03
C MET A 64 -9.20 -18.61 6.61
N ASP A 65 -9.30 -18.66 7.96
CA ASP A 65 -10.41 -18.06 8.68
C ASP A 65 -10.26 -16.54 8.68
N PRO A 66 -11.21 -15.81 8.06
CA PRO A 66 -11.07 -14.35 7.97
C PRO A 66 -11.06 -13.64 9.32
N GLU A 67 -11.65 -14.23 10.35
CA GLU A 67 -11.66 -13.63 11.70
C GLU A 67 -10.30 -13.71 12.38
N LYS A 68 -9.44 -14.65 11.97
CA LYS A 68 -8.12 -14.85 12.55
C LYS A 68 -7.01 -14.17 11.78
N LEU A 69 -7.31 -13.49 10.69
CA LEU A 69 -6.31 -12.85 9.86
C LEU A 69 -5.74 -11.59 10.51
N TYR A 70 -4.44 -11.42 10.38
CA TYR A 70 -3.75 -10.20 10.79
C TYR A 70 -2.73 -9.81 9.73
N VAL A 71 -2.34 -8.55 9.73
CA VAL A 71 -1.33 -8.04 8.80
C VAL A 71 0.04 -8.46 9.32
N SER A 72 0.63 -9.50 8.72
CA SER A 72 1.93 -9.99 9.12
C SER A 72 3.06 -9.13 8.57
N GLN A 73 2.92 -8.67 7.33
CA GLN A 73 3.91 -7.81 6.68
C GLN A 73 3.18 -6.78 5.81
N VAL A 74 3.66 -5.56 5.84
CA VAL A 74 3.20 -4.52 4.94
C VAL A 74 4.36 -3.56 4.71
N PHE A 75 4.65 -3.29 3.45
CA PHE A 75 5.75 -2.39 3.11
C PHE A 75 5.55 -1.82 1.71
N ALA A 76 6.25 -0.72 1.45
CA ALA A 76 6.26 -0.08 0.15
C ALA A 76 7.72 0.03 -0.31
N CYS A 77 7.97 -0.36 -1.55
CA CYS A 77 9.27 -0.25 -2.18
C CYS A 77 9.23 0.82 -3.27
N PRO A 78 10.34 1.53 -3.53
CA PRO A 78 10.39 2.47 -4.64
C PRO A 78 10.21 1.75 -5.97
N GLY A 79 9.34 2.30 -6.84
CA GLY A 79 9.21 1.88 -8.21
C GLY A 79 9.96 2.83 -9.14
N PRO A 80 9.77 2.69 -10.46
CA PRO A 80 10.39 3.59 -11.43
C PRO A 80 9.96 5.03 -11.19
N ILE A 81 10.90 5.96 -11.38
CA ILE A 81 10.63 7.39 -11.29
C ILE A 81 10.27 7.88 -12.69
N ILE A 82 9.08 8.47 -12.82
CA ILE A 82 8.66 9.09 -14.07
C ILE A 82 9.19 10.52 -14.05
N LYS A 83 10.12 10.81 -14.97
CA LYS A 83 10.74 12.13 -15.06
C LYS A 83 9.96 12.99 -16.03
N ARG A 84 9.64 14.20 -15.60
CA ARG A 84 8.95 15.19 -16.42
C ARG A 84 9.71 16.49 -16.38
N MET A 85 9.62 17.26 -17.47
CA MET A 85 10.22 18.59 -17.56
C MET A 85 9.09 19.62 -17.49
N MET A 86 9.32 20.67 -16.72
CA MET A 86 8.37 21.74 -16.59
C MET A 86 9.05 23.06 -16.96
N PRO A 87 8.52 23.83 -17.93
CA PRO A 87 9.09 25.11 -18.26
C PRO A 87 8.92 26.09 -17.10
N ARG A 88 9.96 26.87 -16.87
CA ARG A 88 9.96 27.92 -15.86
C ARG A 88 10.30 29.26 -16.51
N ALA A 89 10.21 30.34 -15.74
CA ALA A 89 10.57 31.67 -16.20
C ALA A 89 11.98 31.70 -16.81
N GLN A 90 12.19 32.58 -17.79
CA GLN A 90 13.50 32.73 -18.48
C GLN A 90 13.88 31.55 -19.38
N GLY A 91 12.88 30.77 -19.83
CA GLY A 91 13.14 29.67 -20.76
C GLY A 91 13.82 28.47 -20.17
N ARG A 92 13.97 28.40 -18.85
CA ARG A 92 14.59 27.25 -18.19
C ARG A 92 13.56 26.16 -17.93
N ALA A 93 14.00 24.90 -18.06
CA ALA A 93 13.18 23.74 -17.77
C ALA A 93 13.68 23.10 -16.47
N TYR A 94 12.75 22.71 -15.60
CA TYR A 94 13.08 22.02 -14.37
C TYR A 94 12.53 20.60 -14.41
N ARG A 95 13.33 19.65 -13.90
CA ARG A 95 12.93 18.25 -13.85
C ARG A 95 11.98 18.03 -12.68
N ILE A 96 10.86 17.39 -12.96
CA ILE A 96 9.91 16.93 -11.95
C ILE A 96 9.97 15.41 -11.89
N ASN A 97 10.24 14.88 -10.72
CA ASN A 97 10.26 13.43 -10.50
C ASN A 97 8.91 12.98 -9.96
N LYS A 98 8.20 12.20 -10.76
CA LYS A 98 6.96 11.54 -10.32
C LYS A 98 7.32 10.16 -9.80
N ARG A 99 7.28 10.01 -8.49
CA ARG A 99 7.67 8.74 -7.86
C ARG A 99 6.52 7.76 -7.89
N THR A 100 6.85 6.48 -8.04
CA THR A 100 5.89 5.39 -7.95
C THR A 100 6.31 4.44 -6.84
N SER A 101 5.38 3.58 -6.42
CA SER A 101 5.62 2.62 -5.35
C SER A 101 5.10 1.25 -5.73
N HIS A 102 5.78 0.23 -5.24
CA HIS A 102 5.27 -1.15 -5.25
C HIS A 102 4.93 -1.49 -3.81
N ILE A 103 3.66 -1.79 -3.56
CA ILE A 103 3.15 -2.04 -2.21
C ILE A 103 2.82 -3.51 -2.06
N THR A 104 3.24 -4.10 -0.96
CA THR A 104 2.97 -5.50 -0.64
C THR A 104 2.31 -5.59 0.73
N ILE A 105 1.20 -6.33 0.82
CA ILE A 105 0.57 -6.69 2.08
C ILE A 105 0.52 -8.21 2.16
N ALA A 106 0.97 -8.76 3.29
CA ALA A 106 0.84 -10.17 3.58
C ALA A 106 -0.01 -10.33 4.83
N VAL A 107 -0.98 -11.23 4.77
CA VAL A 107 -1.85 -11.56 5.91
C VAL A 107 -1.66 -13.02 6.28
N ALA A 108 -1.79 -13.33 7.55
CA ALA A 108 -1.63 -14.69 8.07
C ALA A 108 -2.66 -14.92 9.18
N GLU A 109 -2.86 -16.17 9.55
CA GLU A 109 -3.70 -16.52 10.69
C GLU A 109 -2.89 -16.51 11.99
N ARG A 110 -3.54 -16.13 13.06
CA ARG A 110 -3.00 -16.27 14.41
C ARG A 110 -3.53 -17.50 15.10
#